data_7745e287f5477b46caeb0104bb83eb6a
#
_entry.id   7745e287f5477b46caeb0104bb83eb6a
#
_cell.length_a   1.000
_cell.length_b   1.000
_cell.length_c   1.000
_cell.angle_alpha   90.00
_cell.angle_beta   90.00
_cell.angle_gamma   90.00
#
_symmetry.space_group_name_H-M   'P 1'
#
loop_
_entity.id
_entity.type
_entity.pdbx_description
1 polymer ?
#
loop_
_entity_poly.entity_id
_entity_poly.type
_entity_poly.pdbx_seq_one_letter_code
_entity_poly.pdbx_strand_id
1 'polypeptide(L)'
;MQKMKKKTYQVADLPFTAVSSRDFVKEPPAEEIRKRIRQVIRKEAPVTEWLLVKRVINSFDIWKAGSSVQACMKDILDSMDLPRTAEHTGPVYWKKQEDAVSYADYRVFGKDDLACRDVMQVPTAEMANAAAAVLAAEGILPYEQLVRKTAAMMGYTRMGTNVRSCMDYAVQYGVKKKIIKEKKDGYVLK
;
A
#
# COMPACT_ATOMS: atom_id res chain seq x y z
N MET A 1 -8.16 20.74 10.03
CA MET A 1 -8.35 19.29 9.84
C MET A 1 -8.10 18.94 8.38
N GLN A 2 -7.17 18.05 8.08
CA GLN A 2 -6.85 17.69 6.69
C GLN A 2 -7.99 16.82 6.14
N LYS A 3 -8.59 17.25 5.01
CA LYS A 3 -9.72 16.53 4.40
C LYS A 3 -9.18 15.28 3.68
N MET A 4 -9.66 14.09 4.06
CA MET A 4 -9.37 12.85 3.36
C MET A 4 -9.90 12.90 1.93
N LYS A 5 -9.06 12.54 0.95
CA LYS A 5 -9.43 12.58 -0.47
C LYS A 5 -9.47 11.18 -1.05
N LYS A 6 -10.61 10.83 -1.63
CA LYS A 6 -10.77 9.62 -2.44
C LYS A 6 -10.06 9.82 -3.78
N LYS A 7 -9.23 8.86 -4.16
CA LYS A 7 -8.57 8.80 -5.46
C LYS A 7 -8.77 7.43 -6.10
N THR A 8 -8.61 7.32 -7.40
CA THR A 8 -8.50 6.04 -8.11
C THR A 8 -7.04 5.62 -8.13
N TYR A 9 -6.77 4.36 -7.78
CA TYR A 9 -5.42 3.82 -7.86
C TYR A 9 -4.96 3.74 -9.32
N GLN A 10 -3.74 4.19 -9.58
CA GLN A 10 -3.13 4.20 -10.91
C GLN A 10 -1.84 3.40 -10.86
N VAL A 11 -1.65 2.52 -11.82
CA VAL A 11 -0.49 1.65 -11.97
C VAL A 11 0.62 2.35 -12.75
N ALA A 12 1.87 2.07 -12.42
CA ALA A 12 3.02 2.53 -13.20
C ALA A 12 3.09 1.74 -14.51
N ASP A 13 3.29 2.47 -15.60
CA ASP A 13 3.61 1.88 -16.89
C ASP A 13 5.13 1.63 -16.95
N LEU A 14 5.49 0.35 -16.98
CA LEU A 14 6.89 -0.09 -16.99
C LEU A 14 7.22 -0.76 -18.33
N PRO A 15 8.41 -0.54 -18.89
CA PRO A 15 8.83 -1.26 -20.07
C PRO A 15 8.91 -2.75 -19.77
N PHE A 16 8.47 -3.58 -20.71
CA PHE A 16 8.57 -5.03 -20.61
C PHE A 16 9.90 -5.52 -21.17
N THR A 17 10.60 -6.40 -20.44
CA THR A 17 11.86 -7.00 -20.86
C THR A 17 11.94 -8.40 -20.30
N ALA A 18 11.84 -9.42 -21.15
CA ALA A 18 11.93 -10.82 -20.69
C ALA A 18 13.37 -11.17 -20.27
N VAL A 19 13.52 -11.59 -19.00
CA VAL A 19 14.77 -12.07 -18.42
C VAL A 19 14.49 -13.33 -17.61
N SER A 20 15.31 -14.38 -17.79
CA SER A 20 15.13 -15.56 -16.94
C SER A 20 15.41 -15.23 -15.47
N SER A 21 14.70 -15.87 -14.53
CA SER A 21 14.96 -15.68 -13.10
C SER A 21 16.42 -16.01 -12.71
N ARG A 22 17.07 -16.93 -13.43
CA ARG A 22 18.48 -17.27 -13.23
C ARG A 22 19.41 -16.12 -13.62
N ASP A 23 19.20 -15.55 -14.80
CA ASP A 23 20.04 -14.46 -15.30
C ASP A 23 19.79 -13.16 -14.50
N PHE A 24 18.53 -12.93 -14.12
CA PHE A 24 18.15 -11.82 -13.24
C PHE A 24 18.91 -11.84 -11.91
N VAL A 25 19.19 -13.02 -11.36
CA VAL A 25 19.93 -13.16 -10.10
C VAL A 25 21.45 -13.16 -10.33
N LYS A 26 21.93 -13.82 -11.39
CA LYS A 26 23.36 -13.98 -11.67
C LYS A 26 24.01 -12.67 -12.13
N GLU A 27 23.34 -11.96 -13.02
CA GLU A 27 23.79 -10.69 -13.58
C GLU A 27 22.62 -9.69 -13.59
N PRO A 28 22.22 -9.21 -12.40
CA PRO A 28 21.04 -8.36 -12.30
C PRO A 28 21.23 -7.06 -13.08
N PRO A 29 20.25 -6.67 -13.92
CA PRO A 29 20.26 -5.38 -14.58
C PRO A 29 19.98 -4.23 -13.59
N ALA A 30 20.89 -4.04 -12.63
CA ALA A 30 20.67 -3.26 -11.42
C ALA A 30 20.24 -1.81 -11.71
N GLU A 31 20.82 -1.16 -12.71
CA GLU A 31 20.43 0.21 -13.06
C GLU A 31 19.00 0.28 -13.62
N GLU A 32 18.63 -0.67 -14.47
CA GLU A 32 17.28 -0.72 -15.00
C GLU A 32 16.26 -1.07 -13.88
N ILE A 33 16.61 -1.98 -12.96
CA ILE A 33 15.81 -2.29 -11.77
C ILE A 33 15.61 -1.03 -10.92
N ARG A 34 16.69 -0.28 -10.60
CA ARG A 34 16.61 0.97 -9.84
C ARG A 34 15.74 2.03 -10.54
N LYS A 35 15.83 2.13 -11.85
CA LYS A 35 15.00 3.03 -12.67
C LYS A 35 13.52 2.67 -12.55
N ARG A 36 13.16 1.37 -12.70
CA ARG A 36 11.77 0.89 -12.57
C ARG A 36 11.24 1.06 -11.16
N ILE A 37 12.05 0.80 -10.12
CA ILE A 37 11.70 1.10 -8.72
C ILE A 37 11.29 2.58 -8.57
N ARG A 38 12.11 3.51 -9.07
CA ARG A 38 11.79 4.95 -9.01
C ARG A 38 10.53 5.31 -9.80
N GLN A 39 10.27 4.64 -10.93
CA GLN A 39 9.04 4.84 -11.72
C GLN A 39 7.80 4.40 -10.94
N VAL A 40 7.85 3.21 -10.29
CA VAL A 40 6.75 2.73 -9.45
C VAL A 40 6.52 3.69 -8.28
N ILE A 41 7.56 4.07 -7.54
CA ILE A 41 7.41 5.00 -6.40
C ILE A 41 6.83 6.34 -6.86
N ARG A 42 7.31 6.89 -7.96
CA ARG A 42 6.78 8.16 -8.50
C ARG A 42 5.29 8.09 -8.84
N LYS A 43 4.80 6.95 -9.32
CA LYS A 43 3.41 6.78 -9.74
C LYS A 43 2.52 6.26 -8.62
N GLU A 44 3.00 5.24 -7.88
CA GLU A 44 2.17 4.42 -7.00
C GLU A 44 2.38 4.71 -5.49
N ALA A 45 3.36 5.54 -5.10
CA ALA A 45 3.56 5.81 -3.67
C ALA A 45 2.35 6.53 -3.02
N PRO A 46 2.04 6.17 -1.75
CA PRO A 46 2.71 5.17 -0.93
C PRO A 46 2.48 3.76 -1.46
N VAL A 47 3.53 2.93 -1.47
CA VAL A 47 3.47 1.57 -2.01
C VAL A 47 4.19 0.59 -1.08
N THR A 48 3.55 -0.56 -0.78
CA THR A 48 4.19 -1.60 0.02
C THR A 48 5.35 -2.24 -0.74
N GLU A 49 6.40 -2.67 -0.04
CA GLU A 49 7.54 -3.36 -0.64
C GLU A 49 7.11 -4.56 -1.48
N TRP A 50 6.17 -5.36 -0.97
CA TRP A 50 5.64 -6.49 -1.71
C TRP A 50 5.08 -6.09 -3.09
N LEU A 51 4.25 -5.04 -3.15
CA LEU A 51 3.67 -4.59 -4.41
C LEU A 51 4.73 -3.96 -5.33
N LEU A 52 5.64 -3.18 -4.76
CA LEU A 52 6.76 -2.57 -5.48
C LEU A 52 7.63 -3.65 -6.16
N VAL A 53 8.06 -4.66 -5.39
CA VAL A 53 8.84 -5.78 -5.91
C VAL A 53 8.07 -6.52 -7.01
N LYS A 54 6.80 -6.86 -6.76
CA LYS A 54 5.93 -7.52 -7.73
C LYS A 54 5.84 -6.74 -9.05
N ARG A 55 5.63 -5.41 -9.01
CA ARG A 55 5.57 -4.57 -10.21
C ARG A 55 6.88 -4.64 -11.01
N VAL A 56 8.00 -4.50 -10.33
CA VAL A 56 9.30 -4.48 -10.98
C VAL A 56 9.64 -5.84 -11.59
N ILE A 57 9.53 -6.94 -10.85
CA ILE A 57 9.90 -8.26 -11.39
C ILE A 57 8.96 -8.73 -12.50
N ASN A 58 7.65 -8.40 -12.41
CA ASN A 58 6.71 -8.72 -13.48
C ASN A 58 7.07 -8.02 -14.80
N SER A 59 7.65 -6.82 -14.73
CA SER A 59 8.13 -6.10 -15.92
C SER A 59 9.36 -6.75 -16.56
N PHE A 60 10.01 -7.69 -15.86
CA PHE A 60 11.07 -8.56 -16.39
C PHE A 60 10.58 -9.98 -16.73
N ASP A 61 9.26 -10.20 -16.84
CA ASP A 61 8.63 -11.50 -17.10
C ASP A 61 8.80 -12.51 -15.94
N ILE A 62 9.06 -12.04 -14.73
CA ILE A 62 9.18 -12.88 -13.54
C ILE A 62 7.91 -12.76 -12.70
N TRP A 63 7.02 -13.75 -12.81
CA TRP A 63 5.71 -13.74 -12.15
C TRP A 63 5.71 -14.33 -10.74
N LYS A 64 6.75 -15.10 -10.39
CA LYS A 64 6.94 -15.67 -9.05
C LYS A 64 8.35 -15.38 -8.57
N ALA A 65 8.45 -14.61 -7.49
CA ALA A 65 9.71 -14.33 -6.84
C ALA A 65 10.13 -15.53 -5.95
N GLY A 66 11.02 -16.38 -6.44
CA GLY A 66 11.74 -17.32 -5.57
C GLY A 66 12.65 -16.57 -4.57
N SER A 67 13.17 -17.29 -3.57
CA SER A 67 13.99 -16.70 -2.51
C SER A 67 15.19 -15.90 -3.04
N SER A 68 15.86 -16.40 -4.08
CA SER A 68 17.02 -15.71 -4.68
C SER A 68 16.64 -14.41 -5.38
N VAL A 69 15.48 -14.35 -6.07
CA VAL A 69 14.97 -13.12 -6.68
C VAL A 69 14.57 -12.12 -5.60
N GLN A 70 13.96 -12.59 -4.51
CA GLN A 70 13.61 -11.74 -3.38
C GLN A 70 14.86 -11.15 -2.70
N ALA A 71 15.90 -11.96 -2.48
CA ALA A 71 17.17 -11.50 -1.93
C ALA A 71 17.83 -10.45 -2.83
N CYS A 72 17.92 -10.71 -4.14
CA CYS A 72 18.46 -9.76 -5.12
C CYS A 72 17.70 -8.42 -5.10
N MET A 73 16.38 -8.46 -5.09
CA MET A 73 15.56 -7.24 -5.01
C MET A 73 15.76 -6.49 -3.70
N LYS A 74 15.87 -7.25 -2.58
CA LYS A 74 16.12 -6.66 -1.27
C LYS A 74 17.46 -5.94 -1.22
N ASP A 75 18.54 -6.56 -1.72
CA ASP A 75 19.88 -5.96 -1.75
C ASP A 75 19.88 -4.67 -2.57
N ILE A 76 19.19 -4.66 -3.71
CA ILE A 76 19.05 -3.45 -4.54
C ILE A 76 18.26 -2.38 -3.80
N LEU A 77 17.11 -2.70 -3.19
CA LEU A 77 16.31 -1.75 -2.42
C LEU A 77 17.08 -1.17 -1.23
N ASP A 78 17.82 -2.00 -0.50
CA ASP A 78 18.64 -1.56 0.64
C ASP A 78 19.83 -0.69 0.21
N SER A 79 20.33 -0.86 -1.02
CA SER A 79 21.35 0.02 -1.60
C SER A 79 20.83 1.39 -2.05
N MET A 80 19.50 1.58 -2.05
CA MET A 80 18.86 2.84 -2.46
C MET A 80 18.42 3.61 -1.23
N ASP A 81 18.77 4.89 -1.14
CA ASP A 81 18.27 5.79 -0.09
C ASP A 81 16.84 6.23 -0.42
N LEU A 82 15.87 5.36 -0.12
CA LEU A 82 14.46 5.59 -0.41
C LEU A 82 13.68 5.88 0.88
N PRO A 83 12.86 6.95 0.89
CA PRO A 83 11.97 7.24 2.01
C PRO A 83 11.03 6.05 2.29
N ARG A 84 11.11 5.48 3.51
CA ARG A 84 10.28 4.33 3.89
C ARG A 84 9.86 4.37 5.35
N THR A 85 8.72 3.76 5.64
CA THR A 85 8.21 3.50 7.00
C THR A 85 7.95 2.01 7.19
N ALA A 86 8.07 1.53 8.43
CA ALA A 86 7.64 0.18 8.77
C ALA A 86 6.14 0.20 9.10
N GLU A 87 5.38 -0.71 8.47
CA GLU A 87 3.97 -0.92 8.73
C GLU A 87 3.69 -2.41 9.00
N HIS A 88 2.44 -2.76 9.34
CA HIS A 88 2.05 -4.15 9.60
C HIS A 88 2.34 -5.09 8.43
N THR A 89 2.11 -4.63 7.21
CA THR A 89 2.30 -5.40 5.97
C THR A 89 3.74 -5.38 5.44
N GLY A 90 4.68 -4.83 6.21
CA GLY A 90 6.08 -4.65 5.82
C GLY A 90 6.43 -3.20 5.48
N PRO A 91 7.60 -2.95 4.88
CA PRO A 91 8.01 -1.60 4.50
C PRO A 91 7.06 -0.96 3.50
N VAL A 92 6.82 0.33 3.67
CA VAL A 92 6.07 1.18 2.74
C VAL A 92 6.95 2.31 2.25
N TYR A 93 7.07 2.45 0.94
CA TYR A 93 7.88 3.46 0.27
C TYR A 93 7.08 4.70 -0.09
N TRP A 94 7.67 5.86 0.12
CA TRP A 94 7.09 7.19 -0.08
C TRP A 94 7.83 7.96 -1.16
N LYS A 95 7.21 8.99 -1.76
CA LYS A 95 7.92 9.89 -2.67
C LYS A 95 8.93 10.76 -1.93
N LYS A 96 8.55 11.23 -0.74
CA LYS A 96 9.35 12.03 0.18
C LYS A 96 9.08 11.59 1.61
N GLN A 97 10.01 11.82 2.50
CA GLN A 97 9.88 11.45 3.92
C GLN A 97 8.71 12.15 4.60
N GLU A 98 8.45 13.41 4.25
CA GLU A 98 7.38 14.23 4.82
C GLU A 98 5.98 13.71 4.45
N ASP A 99 5.87 13.02 3.30
CA ASP A 99 4.60 12.45 2.83
C ASP A 99 4.03 11.45 3.85
N ALA A 100 4.89 10.67 4.53
CA ALA A 100 4.47 9.69 5.53
C ALA A 100 3.72 10.31 6.73
N VAL A 101 3.97 11.59 7.02
CA VAL A 101 3.32 12.32 8.13
C VAL A 101 2.05 13.02 7.67
N SER A 102 2.07 13.56 6.45
CA SER A 102 1.01 14.42 5.92
C SER A 102 0.00 13.70 5.02
N TYR A 103 0.19 12.41 4.75
CA TYR A 103 -0.66 11.65 3.83
C TYR A 103 -2.10 11.53 4.32
N ALA A 104 -3.06 12.05 3.54
CA ALA A 104 -4.47 12.05 3.88
C ALA A 104 -5.38 11.45 2.79
N ASP A 105 -4.79 10.88 1.75
CA ASP A 105 -5.56 10.26 0.67
C ASP A 105 -5.86 8.79 0.95
N TYR A 106 -6.89 8.26 0.30
CA TYR A 106 -7.11 6.83 0.14
C TYR A 106 -7.49 6.54 -1.32
N ARG A 107 -7.07 5.37 -1.82
CA ARG A 107 -7.25 5.01 -3.22
C ARG A 107 -8.08 3.74 -3.35
N VAL A 108 -9.13 3.84 -4.13
CA VAL A 108 -9.98 2.69 -4.48
C VAL A 108 -9.49 2.05 -5.79
N PHE A 109 -9.97 0.84 -6.09
CA PHE A 109 -9.61 0.13 -7.31
C PHE A 109 -9.86 0.96 -8.57
N GLY A 110 -8.93 0.86 -9.51
CA GLY A 110 -9.10 1.36 -10.87
C GLY A 110 -9.96 0.40 -11.72
N LYS A 111 -10.10 0.74 -13.00
CA LYS A 111 -10.82 -0.12 -13.96
C LYS A 111 -9.95 -1.27 -14.51
N ASP A 112 -8.65 -1.17 -14.34
CA ASP A 112 -7.66 -2.14 -14.80
C ASP A 112 -7.47 -3.23 -13.73
N ASP A 113 -7.38 -4.48 -14.16
CA ASP A 113 -7.13 -5.62 -13.26
C ASP A 113 -5.83 -5.45 -12.46
N LEU A 114 -4.81 -4.83 -13.05
CA LEU A 114 -3.57 -4.50 -12.35
C LEU A 114 -3.77 -3.44 -11.25
N ALA A 115 -4.84 -2.65 -11.33
CA ALA A 115 -5.20 -1.67 -10.30
C ALA A 115 -6.01 -2.27 -9.15
N CYS A 116 -6.39 -3.56 -9.24
CA CYS A 116 -7.02 -4.30 -8.16
C CYS A 116 -5.93 -4.83 -7.22
N ARG A 117 -5.78 -4.18 -6.07
CA ARG A 117 -4.78 -4.55 -5.05
C ARG A 117 -5.35 -5.56 -4.06
N ASP A 118 -4.59 -6.60 -3.75
CA ASP A 118 -4.85 -7.38 -2.52
C ASP A 118 -4.76 -6.45 -1.30
N VAL A 119 -5.52 -6.75 -0.24
CA VAL A 119 -5.54 -5.91 0.96
C VAL A 119 -4.16 -5.79 1.61
N MET A 120 -3.34 -6.83 1.55
CA MET A 120 -1.96 -6.83 2.05
C MET A 120 -1.02 -5.93 1.22
N GLN A 121 -1.45 -5.50 0.03
CA GLN A 121 -0.71 -4.57 -0.83
C GLN A 121 -1.08 -3.11 -0.60
N VAL A 122 -2.02 -2.85 0.30
CA VAL A 122 -2.48 -1.49 0.61
C VAL A 122 -1.79 -0.99 1.88
N PRO A 123 -1.14 0.19 1.85
CA PRO A 123 -0.57 0.81 3.03
C PRO A 123 -1.60 1.02 4.15
N THR A 124 -1.22 0.74 5.38
CA THR A 124 -2.09 0.90 6.57
C THR A 124 -2.58 2.35 6.71
N ALA A 125 -1.71 3.32 6.42
CA ALA A 125 -2.07 4.74 6.44
C ALA A 125 -3.23 5.06 5.48
N GLU A 126 -3.25 4.44 4.30
CA GLU A 126 -4.29 4.60 3.30
C GLU A 126 -5.63 4.04 3.78
N MET A 127 -5.62 2.85 4.38
CA MET A 127 -6.81 2.23 4.96
C MET A 127 -7.34 3.02 6.17
N ALA A 128 -6.45 3.57 7.00
CA ALA A 128 -6.83 4.43 8.12
C ALA A 128 -7.50 5.74 7.64
N ASN A 129 -7.03 6.32 6.53
CA ASN A 129 -7.67 7.47 5.91
C ASN A 129 -9.06 7.14 5.35
N ALA A 130 -9.25 5.92 4.81
CA ALA A 130 -10.56 5.45 4.40
C ALA A 130 -11.50 5.29 5.60
N ALA A 131 -11.03 4.73 6.72
CA ALA A 131 -11.80 4.64 7.97
C ALA A 131 -12.21 6.03 8.48
N ALA A 132 -11.28 6.98 8.46
CA ALA A 132 -11.58 8.37 8.82
C ALA A 132 -12.60 9.03 7.89
N ALA A 133 -12.56 8.71 6.59
CA ALA A 133 -13.55 9.20 5.62
C ALA A 133 -14.95 8.60 5.87
N VAL A 134 -15.04 7.34 6.29
CA VAL A 134 -16.30 6.71 6.72
C VAL A 134 -16.87 7.45 7.93
N LEU A 135 -16.04 7.71 8.94
CA LEU A 135 -16.46 8.44 10.14
C LEU A 135 -16.84 9.90 9.87
N ALA A 136 -16.19 10.53 8.89
CA ALA A 136 -16.56 11.89 8.46
C ALA A 136 -17.96 11.96 7.83
N ALA A 137 -18.37 10.87 7.16
CA ALA A 137 -19.67 10.78 6.50
C ALA A 137 -20.79 10.34 7.43
N GLU A 138 -20.51 9.44 8.36
CA GLU A 138 -21.53 8.74 9.14
C GLU A 138 -21.55 9.10 10.65
N GLY A 139 -20.55 9.83 11.12
CA GLY A 139 -20.42 10.20 12.53
C GLY A 139 -19.87 9.07 13.38
N ILE A 140 -20.46 8.83 14.56
CA ILE A 140 -20.03 7.77 15.47
C ILE A 140 -20.45 6.39 14.94
N LEU A 141 -19.51 5.44 14.95
CA LEU A 141 -19.79 4.05 14.55
C LEU A 141 -19.20 3.06 15.55
N PRO A 142 -19.94 1.98 15.90
CA PRO A 142 -19.38 0.81 16.56
C PRO A 142 -18.23 0.20 15.73
N TYR A 143 -17.27 -0.42 16.41
CA TYR A 143 -16.08 -0.99 15.79
C TYR A 143 -16.35 -1.87 14.59
N GLU A 144 -17.24 -2.85 14.75
CA GLU A 144 -17.58 -3.81 13.67
C GLU A 144 -18.17 -3.12 12.42
N GLN A 145 -18.96 -2.09 12.63
CA GLN A 145 -19.54 -1.33 11.53
C GLN A 145 -18.47 -0.49 10.82
N LEU A 146 -17.58 0.16 11.58
CA LEU A 146 -16.47 0.91 11.02
C LEU A 146 -15.57 0.03 10.14
N VAL A 147 -15.14 -1.12 10.66
CA VAL A 147 -14.29 -2.07 9.93
C VAL A 147 -14.97 -2.54 8.63
N ARG A 148 -16.24 -2.96 8.68
CA ARG A 148 -16.99 -3.42 7.50
C ARG A 148 -17.17 -2.32 6.46
N LYS A 149 -17.56 -1.12 6.89
CA LYS A 149 -17.78 0.01 5.99
C LYS A 149 -16.47 0.50 5.36
N THR A 150 -15.36 0.47 6.11
CA THR A 150 -14.04 0.79 5.56
C THR A 150 -13.62 -0.21 4.49
N ALA A 151 -13.76 -1.51 4.76
CA ALA A 151 -13.47 -2.54 3.77
C ALA A 151 -14.32 -2.36 2.49
N ALA A 152 -15.62 -2.16 2.64
CA ALA A 152 -16.53 -1.92 1.51
C ALA A 152 -16.16 -0.65 0.72
N MET A 153 -15.81 0.45 1.41
CA MET A 153 -15.36 1.69 0.77
C MET A 153 -14.08 1.50 -0.06
N MET A 154 -13.18 0.61 0.41
CA MET A 154 -11.95 0.26 -0.29
C MET A 154 -12.17 -0.75 -1.43
N GLY A 155 -13.39 -1.30 -1.58
CA GLY A 155 -13.75 -2.27 -2.63
C GLY A 155 -13.69 -3.73 -2.21
N TYR A 156 -13.44 -4.04 -0.92
CA TYR A 156 -13.41 -5.42 -0.41
C TYR A 156 -14.82 -5.84 0.03
N THR A 157 -15.47 -6.68 -0.77
CA THR A 157 -16.85 -7.14 -0.52
C THR A 157 -16.93 -8.33 0.43
N ARG A 158 -15.83 -9.06 0.61
CA ARG A 158 -15.75 -10.21 1.51
C ARG A 158 -14.79 -9.93 2.67
N MET A 159 -15.26 -10.18 3.89
CA MET A 159 -14.48 -10.00 5.12
C MET A 159 -13.71 -11.29 5.45
N GLY A 160 -12.69 -11.63 4.63
CA GLY A 160 -11.75 -12.70 4.94
C GLY A 160 -10.76 -12.32 6.04
N THR A 161 -9.98 -13.28 6.54
CA THR A 161 -9.04 -13.10 7.66
C THR A 161 -8.07 -11.95 7.40
N ASN A 162 -7.45 -11.87 6.21
CA ASN A 162 -6.50 -10.81 5.88
C ASN A 162 -7.17 -9.44 5.82
N VAL A 163 -8.37 -9.35 5.22
CA VAL A 163 -9.12 -8.09 5.16
C VAL A 163 -9.45 -7.61 6.58
N ARG A 164 -9.93 -8.52 7.43
CA ARG A 164 -10.22 -8.21 8.84
C ARG A 164 -8.98 -7.68 9.55
N SER A 165 -7.90 -8.44 9.52
CA SER A 165 -6.64 -8.06 10.18
C SER A 165 -6.13 -6.70 9.70
N CYS A 166 -6.08 -6.46 8.39
CA CYS A 166 -5.62 -5.19 7.85
C CYS A 166 -6.50 -4.00 8.28
N MET A 167 -7.83 -4.19 8.34
CA MET A 167 -8.75 -3.15 8.80
C MET A 167 -8.60 -2.89 10.31
N ASP A 168 -8.37 -3.93 11.11
CA ASP A 168 -8.10 -3.79 12.54
C ASP A 168 -6.83 -2.95 12.77
N TYR A 169 -5.74 -3.25 12.06
CA TYR A 169 -4.52 -2.43 12.11
C TYR A 169 -4.74 -1.00 11.61
N ALA A 170 -5.56 -0.80 10.59
CA ALA A 170 -5.87 0.52 10.06
C ALA A 170 -6.61 1.41 11.09
N VAL A 171 -7.59 0.86 11.80
CA VAL A 171 -8.30 1.58 12.86
C VAL A 171 -7.35 1.91 14.01
N GLN A 172 -6.55 0.95 14.47
CA GLN A 172 -5.53 1.18 15.52
C GLN A 172 -4.51 2.25 15.11
N TYR A 173 -4.04 2.19 13.86
CA TYR A 173 -3.14 3.21 13.30
C TYR A 173 -3.81 4.60 13.31
N GLY A 174 -5.07 4.70 12.90
CA GLY A 174 -5.84 5.94 12.93
C GLY A 174 -5.98 6.52 14.34
N VAL A 175 -6.20 5.67 15.34
CA VAL A 175 -6.23 6.07 16.76
C VAL A 175 -4.85 6.54 17.22
N LYS A 176 -3.79 5.79 16.93
CA LYS A 176 -2.40 6.14 17.28
C LYS A 176 -1.97 7.47 16.65
N LYS A 177 -2.37 7.72 15.41
CA LYS A 177 -2.10 8.97 14.68
C LYS A 177 -3.04 10.10 15.07
N LYS A 178 -3.97 9.86 15.99
CA LYS A 178 -4.98 10.83 16.45
C LYS A 178 -5.87 11.37 15.32
N ILE A 179 -6.10 10.57 14.28
CA ILE A 179 -7.06 10.84 13.21
C ILE A 179 -8.45 10.36 13.63
N ILE A 180 -8.49 9.23 14.33
CA ILE A 180 -9.68 8.59 14.88
C ILE A 180 -9.61 8.65 16.39
N LYS A 181 -10.76 8.83 17.05
CA LYS A 181 -10.89 8.79 18.50
C LYS A 181 -11.89 7.71 18.91
N GLU A 182 -11.49 6.88 19.85
CA GLU A 182 -12.38 5.95 20.53
C GLU A 182 -13.19 6.65 21.59
N LYS A 183 -14.49 6.33 21.70
CA LYS A 183 -15.44 6.77 22.71
C LYS A 183 -16.19 5.57 23.26
N LYS A 184 -16.97 5.77 24.36
CA LYS A 184 -17.78 4.72 24.98
C LYS A 184 -18.73 4.02 23.99
N ASP A 185 -19.31 4.78 23.06
CA ASP A 185 -20.33 4.30 22.12
C ASP A 185 -19.76 3.96 20.72
N GLY A 186 -18.45 4.01 20.52
CA GLY A 186 -17.81 3.70 19.25
C GLY A 186 -16.65 4.63 18.88
N TYR A 187 -16.38 4.76 17.60
CA TYR A 187 -15.29 5.53 17.03
C TYR A 187 -15.81 6.76 16.31
N VAL A 188 -15.07 7.85 16.41
CA VAL A 188 -15.39 9.12 15.74
C VAL A 188 -14.15 9.69 15.07
N LEU A 189 -14.36 10.54 14.06
CA LEU A 189 -13.31 11.38 13.53
C LEU A 189 -12.86 12.39 14.61
N LYS A 190 -11.56 12.66 14.68
CA LYS A 190 -11.01 13.63 15.64
C LYS A 190 -10.95 15.04 15.06
#